data_fca7994ef7ec60bdf37c9eb7ad8ac987
#
_entry.id   fca7994ef7ec60bdf37c9eb7ad8ac987
#
_cell.length_a   1.000
_cell.length_b   1.000
_cell.length_c   1.000
_cell.angle_alpha   90.00
_cell.angle_beta   90.00
_cell.angle_gamma   90.00
#
_symmetry.space_group_name_H-M   'P 1'
#
loop_
_entity.id
_entity.type
_entity.pdbx_description
1 polymer ?
#
loop_
_entity_poly.entity_id
_entity_poly.type
_entity_poly.pdbx_seq_one_letter_code
_entity_poly.pdbx_strand_id
1 'polypeptide(L)'
;MNKVKRLPYGISDFTDLRNKGRYYTDKTQYIPILERTGDFLFLIRPRRFGKSVFLSMLAAYYDLVRQDKFDQLFDGLWIKDNPTEEKGQYQVIYLDFSQATVGLDGTLKQKFDRYCSTKYQVFAEKYASYYYADFVQDVKQREPDSCEQLRFICDRAKEFGHQLYLIIDEYDNFTNNVLNEEGEEVYHALTHASGFYREVFKIYKANFQRILMMGVSPVTLDDLTSGFNIALNITTNPRFNMMLGFSESDVREMIAYYQQAGLIKAEADTLIEEMRPWYDNYCFAKESLRTDPKMFNSDMVIYYLRHYIDFGASPEKMLDTNTRTDYKKLKRLVELQGMSDRERGYIQQIAAEGTIVADVHDSFPAERIFDEGNFISLLYYYGMLTIVGTDLAKLVLGIPNNNVRKQYYEYLLNEYRPLGKIDTSNLDATYKTMALSGDIKPALALIAEAYKQVSSVRSGIQGERNLQGFICAYLSLTPLYLIAPEVEMAHGYCDIFLMPDRKRYPEVAHSYIVELKYLTAKDTKATAEEQWQEAAEQVRQYVNDRKVQQMTVDTELHLVRMQMRMAELVRIEEVEK
;
A
#
# COMPACT_ATOMS: atom_id res chain seq x y z
N MET A 1 33.74 10.11 19.12
CA MET A 1 32.65 9.14 18.84
C MET A 1 31.70 9.78 17.84
N ASN A 2 31.54 9.22 16.65
CA ASN A 2 30.54 9.70 15.71
C ASN A 2 29.15 9.53 16.36
N LYS A 3 28.37 10.60 16.39
CA LYS A 3 27.02 10.59 16.97
C LYS A 3 26.15 9.62 16.18
N VAL A 4 25.54 8.63 16.84
CA VAL A 4 24.64 7.65 16.19
C VAL A 4 23.52 8.38 15.45
N LYS A 5 23.32 8.05 14.18
CA LYS A 5 22.26 8.63 13.35
C LYS A 5 20.89 8.13 13.86
N ARG A 6 19.96 9.05 14.10
CA ARG A 6 18.58 8.68 14.48
C ARG A 6 17.79 8.22 13.28
N LEU A 7 16.78 7.37 13.50
CA LEU A 7 15.83 6.97 12.46
C LEU A 7 15.07 8.19 11.90
N PRO A 8 14.76 8.20 10.59
CA PRO A 8 14.15 9.36 9.89
C PRO A 8 12.62 9.39 10.00
N TYR A 9 12.04 8.99 11.14
CA TYR A 9 10.60 8.96 11.32
C TYR A 9 9.96 10.34 11.11
N GLY A 10 8.96 10.42 10.22
CA GLY A 10 8.22 11.64 9.91
C GLY A 10 9.00 12.69 9.10
N ILE A 11 10.11 12.33 8.46
CA ILE A 11 10.89 13.24 7.59
C ILE A 11 10.68 12.81 6.15
N SER A 12 10.18 13.74 5.32
CA SER A 12 9.92 13.55 3.89
C SER A 12 10.88 14.29 2.96
N ASP A 13 11.75 15.16 3.49
CA ASP A 13 12.75 15.91 2.73
C ASP A 13 14.17 15.36 2.93
N PHE A 14 14.85 15.06 1.83
CA PHE A 14 16.21 14.50 1.84
C PHE A 14 17.25 15.48 2.43
N THR A 15 17.16 16.76 2.08
CA THR A 15 18.11 17.78 2.57
C THR A 15 18.01 17.91 4.08
N ASP A 16 16.78 17.94 4.60
CA ASP A 16 16.50 17.96 6.04
C ASP A 16 17.03 16.70 6.74
N LEU A 17 16.82 15.53 6.11
CA LEU A 17 17.29 14.25 6.62
C LEU A 17 18.82 14.23 6.76
N ARG A 18 19.54 14.69 5.72
CA ARG A 18 21.00 14.73 5.71
C ARG A 18 21.55 15.77 6.69
N ASN A 19 21.00 16.99 6.70
CA ASN A 19 21.42 18.06 7.60
C ASN A 19 21.20 17.73 9.08
N LYS A 20 20.12 17.01 9.40
CA LYS A 20 19.82 16.54 10.76
C LYS A 20 20.60 15.28 11.16
N GLY A 21 21.47 14.76 10.28
CA GLY A 21 22.25 13.54 10.53
C GLY A 21 21.38 12.32 10.82
N ARG A 22 20.31 12.12 10.04
CA ARG A 22 19.46 10.93 10.16
C ARG A 22 20.01 9.77 9.36
N TYR A 23 19.59 8.56 9.72
CA TYR A 23 19.87 7.37 8.92
C TYR A 23 19.17 7.49 7.55
N TYR A 24 19.86 7.15 6.49
CA TYR A 24 19.31 7.14 5.12
C TYR A 24 19.68 5.82 4.44
N THR A 25 18.67 5.10 3.94
CA THR A 25 18.89 3.94 3.08
C THR A 25 19.18 4.44 1.67
N ASP A 26 20.38 4.12 1.17
CA ASP A 26 20.84 4.63 -0.11
C ASP A 26 20.06 4.03 -1.29
N LYS A 27 19.43 4.89 -2.06
CA LYS A 27 18.74 4.55 -3.32
C LYS A 27 19.28 5.38 -4.50
N THR A 28 20.44 6.03 -4.33
CA THR A 28 20.99 6.92 -5.34
C THR A 28 21.51 6.19 -6.58
N GLN A 29 21.75 4.88 -6.51
CA GLN A 29 22.10 4.05 -7.67
C GLN A 29 21.00 3.99 -8.74
N TYR A 30 19.77 4.42 -8.41
CA TYR A 30 18.67 4.52 -9.38
C TYR A 30 18.74 5.77 -10.25
N ILE A 31 19.55 6.79 -9.90
CA ILE A 31 19.71 8.01 -10.69
C ILE A 31 20.12 7.71 -12.13
N PRO A 32 21.24 7.03 -12.40
CA PRO A 32 21.65 6.73 -13.78
C PRO A 32 20.72 5.75 -14.49
N ILE A 33 19.93 4.95 -13.76
CA ILE A 33 18.93 4.07 -14.36
C ILE A 33 17.74 4.89 -14.87
N LEU A 34 17.27 5.87 -14.08
CA LEU A 34 16.21 6.79 -14.50
C LEU A 34 16.64 7.62 -15.72
N GLU A 35 17.85 8.18 -15.71
CA GLU A 35 18.40 8.98 -16.82
C GLU A 35 18.39 8.20 -18.15
N ARG A 36 18.80 6.93 -18.12
CA ARG A 36 18.83 6.06 -19.30
C ARG A 36 17.47 5.50 -19.72
N THR A 37 16.45 5.58 -18.86
CA THR A 37 15.14 5.00 -19.15
C THR A 37 14.29 5.93 -19.99
N GLY A 38 14.38 7.24 -19.78
CA GLY A 38 13.62 8.23 -20.55
C GLY A 38 13.59 9.59 -19.87
N ASP A 39 13.13 10.60 -20.61
CA ASP A 39 13.09 11.98 -20.13
C ASP A 39 11.80 12.28 -19.37
N PHE A 40 10.71 11.63 -19.74
CA PHE A 40 9.39 11.80 -19.12
C PHE A 40 8.94 10.48 -18.52
N LEU A 41 8.93 10.42 -17.19
CA LEU A 41 8.67 9.20 -16.43
C LEU A 41 7.55 9.43 -15.42
N PHE A 42 6.75 8.39 -15.20
CA PHE A 42 5.88 8.36 -14.03
C PHE A 42 5.93 7.01 -13.33
N LEU A 43 5.73 7.06 -12.00
CA LEU A 43 5.75 5.90 -11.13
C LEU A 43 4.59 5.96 -10.15
N ILE A 44 3.87 4.85 -10.04
CA ILE A 44 2.85 4.66 -9.02
C ILE A 44 3.40 3.71 -7.95
N ARG A 45 3.30 4.10 -6.68
CA ARG A 45 3.60 3.25 -5.53
C ARG A 45 2.63 3.55 -4.40
N PRO A 46 2.29 2.57 -3.58
CA PRO A 46 1.49 2.82 -2.39
C PRO A 46 2.09 3.92 -1.51
N ARG A 47 1.28 4.49 -0.64
CA ARG A 47 1.79 5.49 0.32
C ARG A 47 2.84 4.86 1.24
N ARG A 48 3.74 5.72 1.77
CA ARG A 48 4.76 5.38 2.78
C ARG A 48 5.86 4.43 2.31
N PHE A 49 6.10 4.42 1.00
CA PHE A 49 7.24 3.75 0.38
C PHE A 49 8.44 4.67 0.14
N GLY A 50 8.42 5.91 0.68
CA GLY A 50 9.54 6.84 0.57
C GLY A 50 9.57 7.69 -0.71
N LYS A 51 8.44 7.84 -1.44
CA LYS A 51 8.34 8.65 -2.67
C LYS A 51 8.90 10.07 -2.51
N SER A 52 8.38 10.82 -1.55
CA SER A 52 8.75 12.24 -1.34
C SER A 52 10.23 12.41 -0.99
N VAL A 53 10.79 11.53 -0.15
CA VAL A 53 12.23 11.54 0.17
C VAL A 53 13.06 11.28 -1.08
N PHE A 54 12.67 10.32 -1.91
CA PHE A 54 13.37 10.01 -3.15
C PHE A 54 13.28 11.18 -4.16
N LEU A 55 12.11 11.77 -4.36
CA LEU A 55 11.92 12.93 -5.23
C LEU A 55 12.72 14.15 -4.75
N SER A 56 12.75 14.42 -3.44
CA SER A 56 13.54 15.50 -2.87
C SER A 56 15.05 15.25 -2.96
N MET A 57 15.48 13.98 -2.94
CA MET A 57 16.86 13.59 -3.22
C MET A 57 17.23 13.90 -4.67
N LEU A 58 16.37 13.53 -5.63
CA LEU A 58 16.58 13.88 -7.05
C LEU A 58 16.61 15.39 -7.26
N ALA A 59 15.68 16.12 -6.64
CA ALA A 59 15.67 17.59 -6.69
C ALA A 59 16.99 18.19 -6.15
N ALA A 60 17.55 17.61 -5.09
CA ALA A 60 18.84 18.05 -4.55
C ALA A 60 20.03 17.71 -5.46
N TYR A 61 19.95 16.57 -6.17
CA TYR A 61 21.00 16.10 -7.07
C TYR A 61 21.11 16.89 -8.36
N TYR A 62 19.98 17.18 -9.00
CA TYR A 62 19.92 17.82 -10.31
C TYR A 62 20.00 19.36 -10.26
N ASP A 63 19.73 19.95 -9.10
CA ASP A 63 19.60 21.39 -8.92
C ASP A 63 20.94 22.12 -9.04
N LEU A 64 21.04 22.99 -10.02
CA LEU A 64 22.27 23.72 -10.33
C LEU A 64 22.74 24.66 -9.20
N VAL A 65 21.83 25.18 -8.34
CA VAL A 65 22.21 26.03 -7.18
C VAL A 65 22.65 25.23 -5.96
N ARG A 66 22.63 23.90 -6.02
CA ARG A 66 23.02 23.01 -4.92
C ARG A 66 24.35 22.28 -5.17
N GLN A 67 25.04 22.61 -6.24
CA GLN A 67 26.32 21.96 -6.59
C GLN A 67 27.36 22.09 -5.48
N ASP A 68 27.43 23.24 -4.83
CA ASP A 68 28.32 23.50 -3.69
C ASP A 68 28.03 22.65 -2.45
N LYS A 69 26.79 22.16 -2.31
CA LYS A 69 26.36 21.32 -1.21
C LYS A 69 26.38 19.82 -1.54
N PHE A 70 26.75 19.47 -2.77
CA PHE A 70 26.75 18.06 -3.22
C PHE A 70 27.59 17.19 -2.30
N ASP A 71 28.80 17.59 -2.01
CA ASP A 71 29.73 16.82 -1.18
C ASP A 71 29.20 16.60 0.23
N GLN A 72 28.49 17.56 0.80
CA GLN A 72 27.88 17.44 2.11
C GLN A 72 26.63 16.55 2.09
N LEU A 73 25.75 16.76 1.11
CA LEU A 73 24.45 16.08 1.07
C LEU A 73 24.57 14.61 0.67
N PHE A 74 25.50 14.29 -0.24
CA PHE A 74 25.66 12.95 -0.79
C PHE A 74 26.85 12.17 -0.21
N ASP A 75 27.51 12.70 0.84
CA ASP A 75 28.61 12.03 1.52
C ASP A 75 28.23 10.61 1.98
N GLY A 76 29.07 9.62 1.60
CA GLY A 76 28.86 8.21 1.91
C GLY A 76 27.68 7.56 1.16
N LEU A 77 27.17 8.17 0.09
CA LEU A 77 26.17 7.58 -0.79
C LEU A 77 26.81 7.14 -2.11
N TRP A 78 26.27 6.11 -2.74
CA TRP A 78 26.80 5.51 -3.98
C TRP A 78 27.04 6.54 -5.10
N ILE A 79 26.12 7.50 -5.28
CA ILE A 79 26.21 8.54 -6.32
C ILE A 79 27.36 9.52 -6.10
N LYS A 80 27.88 9.64 -4.88
CA LYS A 80 29.04 10.48 -4.58
C LYS A 80 30.26 10.06 -5.38
N ASP A 81 30.48 8.75 -5.45
CA ASP A 81 31.60 8.13 -6.15
C ASP A 81 31.29 7.82 -7.62
N ASN A 82 30.01 7.89 -8.02
CA ASN A 82 29.50 7.58 -9.34
C ASN A 82 28.60 8.70 -9.91
N PRO A 83 29.02 9.97 -9.91
CA PRO A 83 28.18 11.08 -10.39
C PRO A 83 27.94 10.95 -11.90
N THR A 84 26.73 11.35 -12.33
CA THR A 84 26.39 11.42 -13.76
C THR A 84 26.74 12.80 -14.35
N GLU A 85 26.71 12.89 -15.68
CA GLU A 85 26.94 14.16 -16.40
C GLU A 85 25.81 15.17 -16.11
N GLU A 86 24.62 14.71 -15.74
CA GLU A 86 23.46 15.55 -15.46
C GLU A 86 23.44 16.14 -14.04
N LYS A 87 24.41 15.81 -13.19
CA LYS A 87 24.52 16.35 -11.84
C LYS A 87 24.56 17.88 -11.85
N GLY A 88 23.59 18.53 -11.19
CA GLY A 88 23.55 19.99 -11.04
C GLY A 88 23.35 20.76 -12.34
N GLN A 89 22.73 20.17 -13.36
CA GLN A 89 22.55 20.80 -14.67
C GLN A 89 21.20 21.48 -14.86
N TYR A 90 20.27 21.33 -13.92
CA TYR A 90 18.88 21.76 -14.11
C TYR A 90 18.47 22.86 -13.13
N GLN A 91 17.57 23.72 -13.60
CA GLN A 91 16.71 24.49 -12.72
C GLN A 91 15.48 23.61 -12.42
N VAL A 92 15.27 23.29 -11.14
CA VAL A 92 14.26 22.32 -10.71
C VAL A 92 13.01 23.02 -10.21
N ILE A 93 11.85 22.67 -10.78
CA ILE A 93 10.53 22.99 -10.24
C ILE A 93 10.01 21.75 -9.53
N TYR A 94 9.75 21.87 -8.22
CA TYR A 94 9.19 20.80 -7.39
C TYR A 94 7.75 21.16 -6.98
N LEU A 95 6.77 20.35 -7.37
CA LEU A 95 5.37 20.52 -7.05
C LEU A 95 4.88 19.32 -6.22
N ASP A 96 4.18 19.60 -5.12
CA ASP A 96 3.49 18.60 -4.29
C ASP A 96 1.98 18.90 -4.35
N PHE A 97 1.26 18.16 -5.15
CA PHE A 97 -0.16 18.42 -5.39
C PHE A 97 -1.07 18.02 -4.22
N SER A 98 -0.53 17.41 -3.17
CA SER A 98 -1.30 17.22 -1.92
C SER A 98 -1.67 18.56 -1.26
N GLN A 99 -0.93 19.63 -1.57
CA GLN A 99 -1.12 20.96 -1.01
C GLN A 99 -1.99 21.88 -1.89
N ALA A 100 -2.36 21.45 -3.10
CA ALA A 100 -3.02 22.32 -4.09
C ALA A 100 -4.47 22.68 -3.74
N THR A 101 -5.12 21.95 -2.82
CA THR A 101 -6.54 22.17 -2.43
C THR A 101 -6.72 22.65 -0.99
N VAL A 102 -5.66 22.68 -0.18
CA VAL A 102 -5.77 22.88 1.28
C VAL A 102 -6.13 24.33 1.65
N GLY A 103 -7.21 24.48 2.45
CA GLY A 103 -7.47 25.66 3.28
C GLY A 103 -7.80 26.98 2.59
N LEU A 104 -8.14 27.00 1.30
CA LEU A 104 -8.38 28.22 0.55
C LEU A 104 -9.83 28.35 0.07
N ASP A 105 -10.42 29.55 0.19
CA ASP A 105 -11.66 29.90 -0.47
C ASP A 105 -11.44 30.10 -1.98
N GLY A 106 -12.47 29.83 -2.79
CA GLY A 106 -12.46 30.03 -4.23
C GLY A 106 -12.69 28.75 -5.04
N THR A 107 -12.72 28.89 -6.36
CA THR A 107 -12.86 27.76 -7.29
C THR A 107 -11.62 26.88 -7.28
N LEU A 108 -11.75 25.61 -7.73
CA LEU A 108 -10.63 24.68 -7.84
C LEU A 108 -9.47 25.25 -8.68
N LYS A 109 -9.79 25.90 -9.81
CA LYS A 109 -8.78 26.57 -10.63
C LYS A 109 -8.05 27.64 -9.84
N GLN A 110 -8.76 28.50 -9.11
CA GLN A 110 -8.14 29.54 -8.29
C GLN A 110 -7.26 29.00 -7.17
N LYS A 111 -7.64 27.88 -6.56
CA LYS A 111 -6.82 27.19 -5.54
C LYS A 111 -5.54 26.66 -6.18
N PHE A 112 -5.66 25.98 -7.32
CA PHE A 112 -4.53 25.44 -8.07
C PHE A 112 -3.58 26.53 -8.55
N ASP A 113 -4.12 27.59 -9.17
CA ASP A 113 -3.35 28.74 -9.65
C ASP A 113 -2.55 29.41 -8.52
N ARG A 114 -3.16 29.64 -7.37
CA ARG A 114 -2.50 30.21 -6.18
C ARG A 114 -1.33 29.33 -5.70
N TYR A 115 -1.57 28.02 -5.62
CA TYR A 115 -0.53 27.09 -5.22
C TYR A 115 0.65 27.11 -6.20
N CYS A 116 0.38 26.95 -7.50
CA CYS A 116 1.41 26.95 -8.54
C CYS A 116 2.15 28.30 -8.61
N SER A 117 1.41 29.41 -8.57
CA SER A 117 1.96 30.76 -8.56
C SER A 117 2.97 30.97 -7.43
N THR A 118 2.64 30.51 -6.20
CA THR A 118 3.57 30.54 -5.07
C THR A 118 4.86 29.76 -5.36
N LYS A 119 4.74 28.57 -5.95
CA LYS A 119 5.92 27.74 -6.31
C LYS A 119 6.75 28.38 -7.42
N TYR A 120 6.12 29.01 -8.39
CA TYR A 120 6.83 29.70 -9.48
C TYR A 120 7.54 30.99 -9.01
N GLN A 121 7.00 31.69 -8.02
CA GLN A 121 7.69 32.81 -7.38
C GLN A 121 8.92 32.32 -6.61
N VAL A 122 8.79 31.26 -5.81
CA VAL A 122 9.93 30.63 -5.12
C VAL A 122 11.01 30.19 -6.11
N PHE A 123 10.61 29.64 -7.27
CA PHE A 123 11.53 29.32 -8.36
C PHE A 123 12.23 30.57 -8.89
N ALA A 124 11.49 31.63 -9.20
CA ALA A 124 12.05 32.86 -9.73
C ALA A 124 13.05 33.53 -8.76
N GLU A 125 12.71 33.59 -7.47
CA GLU A 125 13.61 34.11 -6.42
C GLU A 125 14.88 33.25 -6.29
N LYS A 126 14.72 31.91 -6.30
CA LYS A 126 15.82 30.96 -6.17
C LYS A 126 16.84 31.07 -7.31
N TYR A 127 16.38 31.30 -8.53
CA TYR A 127 17.24 31.40 -9.71
C TYR A 127 17.43 32.83 -10.23
N ALA A 128 17.07 33.85 -9.46
CA ALA A 128 17.13 35.25 -9.88
C ALA A 128 18.51 35.66 -10.47
N SER A 129 19.60 35.16 -9.92
CA SER A 129 20.98 35.49 -10.37
C SER A 129 21.33 34.90 -11.75
N TYR A 130 20.51 34.00 -12.29
CA TYR A 130 20.69 33.39 -13.62
C TYR A 130 19.94 34.15 -14.73
N TYR A 131 19.20 35.20 -14.35
CA TYR A 131 18.35 35.98 -15.25
C TYR A 131 18.68 37.49 -15.10
N TYR A 132 17.92 38.32 -15.76
CA TYR A 132 18.00 39.76 -15.65
C TYR A 132 17.34 40.29 -14.35
N ALA A 133 17.67 41.54 -13.99
CA ALA A 133 17.31 42.13 -12.69
C ALA A 133 15.81 42.10 -12.35
N ASP A 134 14.94 42.33 -13.35
CA ASP A 134 13.49 42.41 -13.13
C ASP A 134 12.74 41.06 -13.27
N PHE A 135 13.46 39.94 -13.50
CA PHE A 135 12.88 38.63 -13.74
C PHE A 135 11.83 38.20 -12.69
N VAL A 136 12.18 38.36 -11.41
CA VAL A 136 11.28 38.02 -10.30
C VAL A 136 10.00 38.85 -10.34
N GLN A 137 10.14 40.16 -10.60
CA GLN A 137 9.00 41.07 -10.70
C GLN A 137 8.12 40.75 -11.91
N ASP A 138 8.73 40.43 -13.04
CA ASP A 138 8.01 40.05 -14.26
C ASP A 138 7.22 38.74 -14.11
N VAL A 139 7.77 37.77 -13.38
CA VAL A 139 7.01 36.55 -13.03
C VAL A 139 5.83 36.91 -12.12
N LYS A 140 6.02 37.77 -11.13
CA LYS A 140 4.98 38.17 -10.19
C LYS A 140 3.85 38.95 -10.82
N GLN A 141 4.14 39.83 -11.79
CA GLN A 141 3.12 40.63 -12.50
C GLN A 141 2.09 39.81 -13.30
N ARG A 142 2.38 38.49 -13.54
CA ARG A 142 1.48 37.57 -14.26
C ARG A 142 0.50 36.82 -13.36
N GLU A 143 0.50 37.16 -12.07
CA GLU A 143 -0.53 36.64 -11.16
C GLU A 143 -1.93 37.16 -11.56
N PRO A 144 -3.01 36.37 -11.34
CA PRO A 144 -3.00 35.04 -10.72
C PRO A 144 -2.91 33.88 -11.71
N ASP A 145 -2.58 34.09 -12.98
CA ASP A 145 -2.57 33.03 -14.00
C ASP A 145 -1.26 32.21 -13.91
N SER A 146 -1.36 31.02 -13.33
CA SER A 146 -0.21 30.12 -13.19
C SER A 146 0.31 29.60 -14.54
N CYS A 147 -0.54 29.48 -15.55
CA CYS A 147 -0.12 29.05 -16.87
C CYS A 147 0.70 30.14 -17.59
N GLU A 148 0.31 31.42 -17.46
CA GLU A 148 1.10 32.54 -18.01
C GLU A 148 2.45 32.69 -17.33
N GLN A 149 2.49 32.56 -15.99
CA GLN A 149 3.75 32.57 -15.24
C GLN A 149 4.68 31.44 -15.69
N LEU A 150 4.13 30.22 -15.83
CA LEU A 150 4.91 29.07 -16.27
C LEU A 150 5.48 29.24 -17.68
N ARG A 151 4.65 29.68 -18.64
CA ARG A 151 5.09 29.92 -20.02
C ARG A 151 6.22 30.95 -20.04
N PHE A 152 6.05 32.04 -19.32
CA PHE A 152 7.08 33.08 -19.22
C PHE A 152 8.39 32.54 -18.65
N ILE A 153 8.35 31.76 -17.55
CA ILE A 153 9.53 31.11 -16.96
C ILE A 153 10.22 30.22 -18.00
N CYS A 154 9.44 29.39 -18.70
CA CYS A 154 9.97 28.48 -19.71
C CYS A 154 10.63 29.21 -20.89
N ASP A 155 10.00 30.29 -21.39
CA ASP A 155 10.56 31.12 -22.47
C ASP A 155 11.87 31.79 -22.04
N ARG A 156 11.93 32.32 -20.80
CA ARG A 156 13.15 32.90 -20.27
C ARG A 156 14.25 31.86 -20.04
N ALA A 157 13.90 30.69 -19.48
CA ALA A 157 14.88 29.61 -19.31
C ALA A 157 15.50 29.23 -20.67
N LYS A 158 14.69 29.07 -21.70
CA LYS A 158 15.14 28.77 -23.06
C LYS A 158 16.03 29.90 -23.64
N GLU A 159 15.62 31.15 -23.48
CA GLU A 159 16.40 32.31 -23.97
C GLU A 159 17.77 32.40 -23.30
N PHE A 160 17.86 32.14 -22.01
CA PHE A 160 19.07 32.15 -21.23
C PHE A 160 19.87 30.84 -21.27
N GLY A 161 19.39 29.82 -22.02
CA GLY A 161 20.09 28.56 -22.21
C GLY A 161 20.04 27.60 -21.01
N HIS A 162 19.03 27.74 -20.12
CA HIS A 162 18.85 26.88 -18.96
C HIS A 162 17.93 25.70 -19.24
N GLN A 163 18.27 24.57 -18.65
CA GLN A 163 17.45 23.34 -18.71
C GLN A 163 16.53 23.25 -17.49
N LEU A 164 15.30 22.83 -17.73
CA LEU A 164 14.27 22.70 -16.70
C LEU A 164 13.99 21.23 -16.39
N TYR A 165 13.92 20.88 -15.10
CA TYR A 165 13.45 19.60 -14.62
C TYR A 165 12.19 19.80 -13.75
N LEU A 166 11.09 19.15 -14.12
CA LEU A 166 9.85 19.16 -13.35
C LEU A 166 9.75 17.89 -12.52
N ILE A 167 9.57 18.03 -11.23
CA ILE A 167 9.30 16.94 -10.29
C ILE A 167 7.93 17.17 -9.68
N ILE A 168 7.02 16.19 -9.83
CA ILE A 168 5.67 16.26 -9.25
C ILE A 168 5.48 15.11 -8.28
N ASP A 169 5.23 15.45 -7.02
CA ASP A 169 4.80 14.51 -5.99
C ASP A 169 3.26 14.54 -5.86
N GLU A 170 2.67 13.36 -5.62
CA GLU A 170 1.23 13.16 -5.47
C GLU A 170 0.40 13.77 -6.62
N TYR A 171 0.82 13.57 -7.88
CA TYR A 171 0.19 14.14 -9.08
C TYR A 171 -1.32 13.85 -9.18
N ASP A 172 -1.76 12.76 -8.59
CA ASP A 172 -3.15 12.29 -8.57
C ASP A 172 -3.96 12.84 -7.38
N ASN A 173 -3.33 13.46 -6.40
CA ASN A 173 -4.01 13.89 -5.17
C ASN A 173 -5.03 15.00 -5.44
N PHE A 174 -4.68 15.99 -6.25
CA PHE A 174 -5.56 17.10 -6.60
C PHE A 174 -6.86 16.59 -7.25
N THR A 175 -6.74 15.76 -8.28
CA THR A 175 -7.87 15.22 -9.04
C THR A 175 -8.67 14.19 -8.25
N ASN A 176 -8.02 13.36 -7.44
CA ASN A 176 -8.70 12.42 -6.55
C ASN A 176 -9.53 13.14 -5.47
N ASN A 177 -9.03 14.26 -4.93
CA ASN A 177 -9.80 15.06 -3.97
C ASN A 177 -11.03 15.68 -4.66
N VAL A 178 -10.88 16.19 -5.88
CA VAL A 178 -12.01 16.71 -6.66
C VAL A 178 -13.07 15.64 -6.94
N LEU A 179 -12.65 14.46 -7.38
CA LEU A 179 -13.57 13.34 -7.61
C LEU A 179 -14.35 12.95 -6.34
N ASN A 180 -13.68 12.96 -5.19
CA ASN A 180 -14.28 12.56 -3.91
C ASN A 180 -15.17 13.64 -3.26
N GLU A 181 -14.82 14.91 -3.42
CA GLU A 181 -15.47 16.02 -2.71
C GLU A 181 -16.49 16.76 -3.57
N GLU A 182 -16.23 16.92 -4.87
CA GLU A 182 -17.02 17.73 -5.80
C GLU A 182 -17.80 16.87 -6.82
N GLY A 183 -17.43 15.60 -6.97
CA GLY A 183 -18.09 14.63 -7.84
C GLY A 183 -17.53 14.56 -9.28
N GLU A 184 -18.10 13.62 -10.03
CA GLU A 184 -17.61 13.22 -11.35
C GLU A 184 -17.73 14.33 -12.40
N GLU A 185 -18.82 15.12 -12.41
CA GLU A 185 -19.00 16.22 -13.35
C GLU A 185 -17.91 17.28 -13.25
N VAL A 186 -17.53 17.64 -12.02
CA VAL A 186 -16.48 18.64 -11.77
C VAL A 186 -15.11 18.07 -12.12
N TYR A 187 -14.87 16.79 -11.82
CA TYR A 187 -13.66 16.08 -12.23
C TYR A 187 -13.50 16.10 -13.77
N HIS A 188 -14.57 15.80 -14.52
CA HIS A 188 -14.55 15.86 -15.98
C HIS A 188 -14.27 17.24 -16.53
N ALA A 189 -14.88 18.28 -15.97
CA ALA A 189 -14.62 19.66 -16.38
C ALA A 189 -13.14 20.05 -16.21
N LEU A 190 -12.42 19.42 -15.27
CA LEU A 190 -11.00 19.64 -15.02
C LEU A 190 -10.08 18.90 -16.00
N THR A 191 -10.39 17.64 -16.26
CA THR A 191 -9.50 16.70 -16.97
C THR A 191 -9.81 16.59 -18.44
N HIS A 192 -11.00 16.99 -18.87
CA HIS A 192 -11.45 16.91 -20.27
C HIS A 192 -10.64 17.83 -21.22
N ALA A 193 -10.87 17.70 -22.50
CA ALA A 193 -10.10 18.33 -23.59
C ALA A 193 -9.86 19.85 -23.45
N SER A 194 -10.79 20.56 -22.80
CA SER A 194 -10.73 22.01 -22.53
C SER A 194 -10.40 22.35 -21.06
N GLY A 195 -10.14 21.33 -20.20
CA GLY A 195 -9.89 21.54 -18.79
C GLY A 195 -8.53 22.18 -18.54
N PHE A 196 -8.45 23.07 -17.55
CA PHE A 196 -7.21 23.80 -17.23
C PHE A 196 -6.08 22.87 -16.78
N TYR A 197 -6.41 21.79 -16.09
CA TYR A 197 -5.43 20.83 -15.60
C TYR A 197 -4.67 20.16 -16.76
N ARG A 198 -5.40 19.77 -17.80
CA ARG A 198 -4.81 19.22 -19.03
C ARG A 198 -3.98 20.27 -19.80
N GLU A 199 -4.39 21.54 -19.79
CA GLU A 199 -3.62 22.62 -20.39
C GLU A 199 -2.24 22.78 -19.74
N VAL A 200 -2.19 22.75 -18.42
CA VAL A 200 -0.93 22.80 -17.65
C VAL A 200 0.01 21.67 -18.07
N PHE A 201 -0.49 20.43 -18.21
CA PHE A 201 0.35 19.30 -18.62
C PHE A 201 0.86 19.40 -20.06
N LYS A 202 0.11 20.07 -20.96
CA LYS A 202 0.62 20.40 -22.31
C LYS A 202 1.79 21.39 -22.26
N ILE A 203 1.74 22.36 -21.34
CA ILE A 203 2.85 23.31 -21.15
C ILE A 203 4.07 22.56 -20.60
N TYR A 204 3.88 21.68 -19.63
CA TYR A 204 4.98 20.85 -19.08
C TYR A 204 5.67 20.05 -20.19
N LYS A 205 4.89 19.32 -20.99
CA LYS A 205 5.40 18.51 -22.11
C LYS A 205 6.23 19.30 -23.11
N ALA A 206 5.83 20.54 -23.41
CA ALA A 206 6.43 21.33 -24.45
C ALA A 206 7.76 22.00 -24.04
N ASN A 207 8.01 22.15 -22.74
CA ASN A 207 9.03 23.08 -22.26
C ASN A 207 10.07 22.47 -21.31
N PHE A 208 9.79 21.32 -20.71
CA PHE A 208 10.75 20.69 -19.79
C PHE A 208 11.59 19.64 -20.51
N GLN A 209 12.87 19.57 -20.17
CA GLN A 209 13.80 18.54 -20.65
C GLN A 209 13.56 17.22 -19.95
N ARG A 210 13.26 17.28 -18.64
CA ARG A 210 12.93 16.08 -17.85
C ARG A 210 11.71 16.31 -16.99
N ILE A 211 10.89 15.25 -16.88
CA ILE A 211 9.73 15.21 -15.99
C ILE A 211 9.70 13.87 -15.26
N LEU A 212 9.59 13.91 -13.93
CA LEU A 212 9.31 12.74 -13.14
C LEU A 212 8.10 13.01 -12.24
N MET A 213 7.08 12.16 -12.38
CA MET A 213 5.87 12.25 -11.57
C MET A 213 5.71 11.00 -10.73
N MET A 214 5.36 11.17 -9.46
CA MET A 214 5.00 10.06 -8.58
C MET A 214 3.63 10.28 -7.95
N GLY A 215 2.87 9.18 -7.84
CA GLY A 215 1.53 9.18 -7.26
C GLY A 215 1.15 7.83 -6.68
N VAL A 216 -0.16 7.67 -6.44
CA VAL A 216 -0.74 6.46 -5.86
C VAL A 216 -1.80 5.85 -6.77
N SER A 217 -2.46 6.63 -7.63
CA SER A 217 -3.57 6.20 -8.47
C SER A 217 -3.25 6.32 -9.97
N PRO A 218 -3.65 5.35 -10.80
CA PRO A 218 -3.51 5.42 -12.25
C PRO A 218 -4.66 6.23 -12.92
N VAL A 219 -5.71 6.56 -12.18
CA VAL A 219 -6.96 7.11 -12.73
C VAL A 219 -6.73 8.40 -13.50
N THR A 220 -6.04 9.36 -12.92
CA THR A 220 -5.80 10.67 -13.54
C THR A 220 -4.92 10.60 -14.79
N LEU A 221 -4.10 9.55 -14.91
CA LEU A 221 -3.16 9.44 -16.02
C LEU A 221 -3.84 9.26 -17.38
N ASP A 222 -4.90 8.47 -17.45
CA ASP A 222 -5.61 8.24 -18.72
C ASP A 222 -6.25 9.54 -19.25
N ASP A 223 -6.85 10.31 -18.36
CA ASP A 223 -7.44 11.61 -18.70
C ASP A 223 -6.38 12.64 -19.13
N LEU A 224 -5.18 12.54 -18.57
CA LEU A 224 -4.04 13.38 -18.94
C LEU A 224 -3.30 12.89 -20.19
N THR A 225 -3.33 11.58 -20.48
CA THR A 225 -2.47 10.98 -21.53
C THR A 225 -2.77 11.49 -22.92
N SER A 226 -3.98 11.89 -23.25
CA SER A 226 -4.25 12.55 -24.53
C SER A 226 -3.56 13.93 -24.68
N GLY A 227 -3.13 14.54 -23.55
CA GLY A 227 -2.29 15.74 -23.50
C GLY A 227 -0.81 15.44 -23.19
N PHE A 228 -0.51 14.28 -22.57
CA PHE A 228 0.81 13.92 -22.06
C PHE A 228 1.23 12.49 -22.46
N ASN A 229 0.93 12.09 -23.69
CA ASN A 229 1.12 10.74 -24.25
C ASN A 229 2.59 10.28 -24.45
N ILE A 230 3.57 11.00 -23.91
CA ILE A 230 4.99 10.69 -24.05
C ILE A 230 5.62 10.18 -22.74
N ALA A 231 4.89 10.24 -21.62
CA ALA A 231 5.43 9.76 -20.37
C ALA A 231 5.42 8.23 -20.31
N LEU A 232 6.57 7.67 -19.99
CA LEU A 232 6.75 6.24 -19.83
C LEU A 232 6.33 5.81 -18.41
N ASN A 233 5.41 4.85 -18.34
CA ASN A 233 5.06 4.19 -17.09
C ASN A 233 6.17 3.22 -16.67
N ILE A 234 6.82 3.50 -15.54
CA ILE A 234 7.86 2.63 -14.98
C ILE A 234 7.38 1.83 -13.77
N THR A 235 6.09 1.86 -13.48
CA THR A 235 5.49 1.24 -12.29
C THR A 235 5.73 -0.27 -12.22
N THR A 236 5.49 -0.98 -13.32
CA THR A 236 5.64 -2.43 -13.43
C THR A 236 6.96 -2.86 -14.05
N ASN A 237 7.89 -1.92 -14.27
CA ASN A 237 9.20 -2.23 -14.82
C ASN A 237 10.11 -2.87 -13.73
N PRO A 238 10.64 -4.09 -13.94
CA PRO A 238 11.40 -4.83 -12.93
C PRO A 238 12.65 -4.10 -12.45
N ARG A 239 13.26 -3.23 -13.25
CA ARG A 239 14.41 -2.41 -12.84
C ARG A 239 14.10 -1.45 -11.69
N PHE A 240 12.82 -1.08 -11.50
CA PHE A 240 12.37 -0.14 -10.47
C PHE A 240 11.58 -0.80 -9.35
N ASN A 241 11.50 -2.14 -9.32
CA ASN A 241 10.77 -2.86 -8.27
C ASN A 241 11.30 -2.50 -6.87
N MET A 242 12.63 -2.40 -6.72
CA MET A 242 13.31 -2.15 -5.45
C MET A 242 13.72 -0.69 -5.24
N MET A 243 13.30 0.24 -6.10
CA MET A 243 13.68 1.66 -6.01
C MET A 243 13.09 2.34 -4.78
N LEU A 244 11.88 1.99 -4.41
CA LEU A 244 11.17 2.53 -3.24
C LEU A 244 10.76 1.39 -2.29
N GLY A 245 10.63 1.73 -1.00
CA GLY A 245 10.51 0.74 0.06
C GLY A 245 11.87 0.21 0.49
N PHE A 246 11.88 -0.77 1.39
CA PHE A 246 13.10 -1.43 1.85
C PHE A 246 13.11 -2.89 1.41
N SER A 247 14.21 -3.33 0.83
CA SER A 247 14.50 -4.75 0.66
C SER A 247 14.90 -5.37 2.00
N GLU A 248 14.93 -6.68 2.10
CA GLU A 248 15.45 -7.36 3.29
C GLU A 248 16.90 -6.93 3.58
N SER A 249 17.73 -6.77 2.54
CA SER A 249 19.10 -6.26 2.68
C SER A 249 19.15 -4.87 3.32
N ASP A 250 18.30 -3.95 2.86
CA ASP A 250 18.20 -2.60 3.44
C ASP A 250 17.84 -2.65 4.94
N VAL A 251 16.91 -3.55 5.30
CA VAL A 251 16.48 -3.73 6.70
C VAL A 251 17.60 -4.33 7.54
N ARG A 252 18.32 -5.33 7.02
CA ARG A 252 19.47 -5.95 7.69
C ARG A 252 20.60 -4.96 7.95
N GLU A 253 20.93 -4.15 6.95
CA GLU A 253 21.95 -3.10 7.08
C GLU A 253 21.57 -2.07 8.15
N MET A 254 20.29 -1.66 8.18
CA MET A 254 19.78 -0.75 9.20
C MET A 254 19.86 -1.36 10.60
N ILE A 255 19.44 -2.61 10.79
CA ILE A 255 19.54 -3.32 12.08
C ILE A 255 21.01 -3.43 12.49
N ALA A 256 21.90 -3.86 11.60
CA ALA A 256 23.32 -4.00 11.87
C ALA A 256 23.97 -2.67 12.32
N TYR A 257 23.60 -1.56 11.71
CA TYR A 257 24.05 -0.23 12.13
C TYR A 257 23.68 0.07 13.59
N TYR A 258 22.44 -0.22 13.99
CA TYR A 258 21.99 0.03 15.37
C TYR A 258 22.50 -1.03 16.37
N GLN A 259 22.79 -2.26 15.92
CA GLN A 259 23.49 -3.27 16.73
C GLN A 259 24.92 -2.84 17.04
N GLN A 260 25.66 -2.35 16.03
CA GLN A 260 27.01 -1.80 16.23
C GLN A 260 27.03 -0.60 17.18
N ALA A 261 25.95 0.18 17.18
CA ALA A 261 25.78 1.29 18.12
C ALA A 261 25.33 0.85 19.53
N GLY A 262 25.07 -0.44 19.75
CA GLY A 262 24.60 -1.00 21.03
C GLY A 262 23.15 -0.70 21.38
N LEU A 263 22.35 -0.22 20.40
CA LEU A 263 20.95 0.14 20.59
C LEU A 263 19.97 -1.00 20.32
N ILE A 264 20.38 -1.98 19.53
CA ILE A 264 19.63 -3.22 19.27
C ILE A 264 20.50 -4.40 19.73
N LYS A 265 19.93 -5.30 20.52
CA LYS A 265 20.63 -6.50 21.03
C LYS A 265 20.12 -7.79 20.41
N ALA A 266 18.89 -7.76 19.86
CA ALA A 266 18.29 -8.94 19.23
C ALA A 266 18.99 -9.28 17.91
N GLU A 267 18.93 -10.54 17.53
CA GLU A 267 19.40 -11.01 16.23
C GLU A 267 18.55 -10.42 15.10
N ALA A 268 19.18 -10.07 13.98
CA ALA A 268 18.50 -9.45 12.86
C ALA A 268 17.38 -10.34 12.28
N ASP A 269 17.63 -11.64 12.19
CA ASP A 269 16.64 -12.61 11.71
C ASP A 269 15.37 -12.58 12.58
N THR A 270 15.51 -12.52 13.90
CA THR A 270 14.38 -12.45 14.82
C THR A 270 13.50 -11.23 14.52
N LEU A 271 14.10 -10.05 14.35
CA LEU A 271 13.36 -8.82 14.10
C LEU A 271 12.71 -8.81 12.71
N ILE A 272 13.42 -9.32 11.71
CA ILE A 272 12.91 -9.41 10.34
C ILE A 272 11.72 -10.37 10.26
N GLU A 273 11.83 -11.55 10.87
CA GLU A 273 10.73 -12.53 10.92
C GLU A 273 9.51 -12.00 11.68
N GLU A 274 9.69 -11.11 12.66
CA GLU A 274 8.58 -10.41 13.31
C GLU A 274 7.92 -9.38 12.39
N MET A 275 8.70 -8.61 11.62
CA MET A 275 8.20 -7.57 10.74
C MET A 275 7.57 -8.13 9.46
N ARG A 276 8.09 -9.26 8.93
CA ARG A 276 7.70 -9.83 7.64
C ARG A 276 6.19 -10.03 7.48
N PRO A 277 5.45 -10.68 8.40
CA PRO A 277 4.01 -10.89 8.24
C PRO A 277 3.19 -9.60 8.21
N TRP A 278 3.76 -8.48 8.64
CA TRP A 278 3.05 -7.22 8.85
C TRP A 278 3.40 -6.12 7.86
N TYR A 279 4.61 -6.11 7.29
CA TYR A 279 5.13 -4.98 6.52
C TYR A 279 5.72 -5.36 5.16
N ASP A 280 6.01 -6.65 4.93
CA ASP A 280 6.67 -7.18 3.75
C ASP A 280 5.67 -7.62 2.67
N ASN A 281 6.21 -8.30 1.68
CA ASN A 281 5.58 -9.03 0.58
C ASN A 281 5.10 -8.17 -0.60
N TYR A 282 5.50 -6.91 -0.70
CA TYR A 282 5.15 -6.10 -1.87
C TYR A 282 6.06 -6.44 -3.07
N CYS A 283 5.45 -6.85 -4.17
CA CYS A 283 6.07 -7.06 -5.47
C CYS A 283 5.33 -6.24 -6.52
N PHE A 284 6.07 -5.41 -7.27
CA PHE A 284 5.50 -4.48 -8.23
C PHE A 284 5.74 -4.86 -9.69
N ALA A 285 6.52 -5.89 -9.96
CA ALA A 285 6.82 -6.36 -11.31
C ALA A 285 6.82 -7.89 -11.34
N LYS A 286 6.10 -8.50 -12.29
CA LYS A 286 5.99 -9.96 -12.38
C LYS A 286 7.33 -10.66 -12.66
N GLU A 287 8.19 -10.02 -13.45
CA GLU A 287 9.51 -10.55 -13.78
C GLU A 287 10.42 -10.65 -12.54
N SER A 288 10.17 -9.79 -11.56
CA SER A 288 10.89 -9.78 -10.30
C SER A 288 10.57 -10.98 -9.41
N LEU A 289 9.45 -11.67 -9.60
CA LEU A 289 9.13 -12.90 -8.86
C LEU A 289 10.22 -13.99 -8.92
N ARG A 290 11.09 -13.92 -9.92
CA ARG A 290 12.20 -14.87 -10.10
C ARG A 290 13.40 -14.60 -9.19
N THR A 291 13.49 -13.41 -8.59
CA THR A 291 14.67 -12.93 -7.86
C THR A 291 14.39 -12.57 -6.39
N ASP A 292 13.29 -13.04 -5.83
CA ASP A 292 12.79 -12.71 -4.50
C ASP A 292 12.71 -11.20 -4.23
N PRO A 293 11.74 -10.53 -4.81
CA PRO A 293 11.68 -9.06 -4.92
C PRO A 293 10.83 -8.40 -3.83
N LYS A 294 10.58 -9.08 -2.74
CA LYS A 294 9.64 -8.62 -1.72
C LYS A 294 10.17 -7.38 -1.03
N MET A 295 9.31 -6.39 -0.95
CA MET A 295 9.63 -5.08 -0.39
C MET A 295 8.83 -4.83 0.88
N PHE A 296 9.53 -4.36 1.91
CA PHE A 296 8.92 -3.84 3.13
C PHE A 296 8.41 -2.42 2.91
N ASN A 297 7.27 -2.11 3.54
CA ASN A 297 6.84 -0.72 3.68
C ASN A 297 7.83 0.02 4.59
N SER A 298 8.53 1.02 4.06
CA SER A 298 9.64 1.69 4.74
C SER A 298 9.24 2.42 6.02
N ASP A 299 8.08 3.06 6.03
CA ASP A 299 7.61 3.81 7.21
C ASP A 299 7.26 2.85 8.37
N MET A 300 6.70 1.69 8.04
CA MET A 300 6.38 0.68 9.04
C MET A 300 7.62 0.04 9.66
N VAL A 301 8.67 -0.21 8.87
CA VAL A 301 9.96 -0.68 9.40
C VAL A 301 10.59 0.37 10.32
N ILE A 302 10.57 1.64 9.91
CA ILE A 302 11.08 2.75 10.73
C ILE A 302 10.29 2.86 12.04
N TYR A 303 8.96 2.74 11.99
CA TYR A 303 8.09 2.72 13.17
C TYR A 303 8.48 1.59 14.14
N TYR A 304 8.61 0.35 13.62
CA TYR A 304 8.98 -0.82 14.42
C TYR A 304 10.34 -0.66 15.08
N LEU A 305 11.37 -0.35 14.30
CA LEU A 305 12.74 -0.22 14.79
C LEU A 305 12.89 0.94 15.78
N ARG A 306 12.18 2.05 15.57
CA ARG A 306 12.15 3.14 16.54
C ARG A 306 11.59 2.68 17.87
N HIS A 307 10.44 1.99 17.86
CA HIS A 307 9.85 1.46 19.08
C HIS A 307 10.79 0.49 19.76
N TYR A 308 11.44 -0.39 18.98
CA TYR A 308 12.39 -1.35 19.52
C TYR A 308 13.61 -0.69 20.16
N ILE A 309 14.15 0.35 19.55
CA ILE A 309 15.28 1.13 20.10
C ILE A 309 14.87 1.85 21.40
N ASP A 310 13.66 2.42 21.44
CA ASP A 310 13.19 3.20 22.58
C ASP A 310 12.80 2.31 23.78
N PHE A 311 12.27 1.12 23.55
CA PHE A 311 11.67 0.27 24.62
C PHE A 311 12.30 -1.14 24.76
N GLY A 312 13.16 -1.57 23.85
CA GLY A 312 13.76 -2.92 23.86
C GLY A 312 12.81 -4.04 23.48
N ALA A 313 11.62 -3.74 22.98
CA ALA A 313 10.58 -4.69 22.60
C ALA A 313 9.85 -4.24 21.33
N SER A 314 9.22 -5.19 20.62
CA SER A 314 8.35 -4.92 19.48
C SER A 314 7.10 -4.11 19.90
N PRO A 315 6.52 -3.29 19.00
CA PRO A 315 5.30 -2.55 19.31
C PRO A 315 4.12 -3.50 19.54
N GLU A 316 3.31 -3.22 20.56
CA GLU A 316 2.08 -3.96 20.83
C GLU A 316 1.12 -3.93 19.62
N LYS A 317 1.03 -2.76 18.97
CA LYS A 317 0.27 -2.60 17.72
C LYS A 317 1.23 -2.45 16.55
N MET A 318 1.21 -3.43 15.63
CA MET A 318 2.06 -3.43 14.44
C MET A 318 1.63 -2.41 13.37
N LEU A 319 0.61 -1.62 13.63
CA LEU A 319 0.18 -0.51 12.80
C LEU A 319 0.31 0.80 13.56
N ASP A 320 1.11 1.72 13.04
CA ASP A 320 1.22 3.07 13.57
C ASP A 320 -0.14 3.78 13.48
N THR A 321 -0.55 4.40 14.57
CA THR A 321 -1.82 5.15 14.63
C THR A 321 -1.86 6.31 13.65
N ASN A 322 -0.72 6.93 13.34
CA ASN A 322 -0.61 8.00 12.35
C ASN A 322 -0.83 7.50 10.90
N THR A 323 -0.69 6.19 10.67
CA THR A 323 -0.92 5.57 9.36
C THR A 323 -2.37 5.10 9.18
N ARG A 324 -3.15 5.00 10.24
CA ARG A 324 -4.53 4.50 10.22
C ARG A 324 -5.45 5.24 9.23
N THR A 325 -5.19 6.53 9.01
CA THR A 325 -5.97 7.34 8.05
C THR A 325 -5.74 6.92 6.60
N ASP A 326 -4.56 6.44 6.27
CA ASP A 326 -4.24 5.98 4.91
C ASP A 326 -4.93 4.66 4.57
N TYR A 327 -5.22 3.87 5.59
CA TYR A 327 -5.89 2.58 5.44
C TYR A 327 -7.43 2.66 5.33
N LYS A 328 -8.04 3.83 5.53
CA LYS A 328 -9.47 4.07 5.23
C LYS A 328 -9.78 4.15 3.73
N LYS A 329 -8.80 3.89 2.87
CA LYS A 329 -8.96 4.02 1.41
C LYS A 329 -9.89 2.98 0.81
N LEU A 330 -9.82 1.73 1.26
CA LEU A 330 -10.78 0.71 0.82
C LEU A 330 -12.21 1.17 1.10
N LYS A 331 -12.44 1.72 2.30
CA LYS A 331 -13.75 2.28 2.65
C LYS A 331 -14.15 3.42 1.71
N ARG A 332 -13.24 4.36 1.40
CA ARG A 332 -13.51 5.47 0.48
C ARG A 332 -13.77 5.00 -0.96
N LEU A 333 -13.00 4.01 -1.45
CA LEU A 333 -13.24 3.42 -2.76
C LEU A 333 -14.62 2.80 -2.88
N VAL A 334 -15.05 2.15 -1.80
CA VAL A 334 -16.35 1.48 -1.71
C VAL A 334 -17.50 2.47 -1.53
N GLU A 335 -17.24 3.62 -0.92
CA GLU A 335 -18.19 4.73 -0.77
C GLU A 335 -18.36 5.54 -2.08
N LEU A 336 -17.49 5.35 -3.09
CA LEU A 336 -17.71 5.92 -4.42
C LEU A 336 -19.04 5.43 -5.01
N GLN A 337 -19.80 6.35 -5.58
CA GLN A 337 -21.06 6.01 -6.22
C GLN A 337 -20.82 5.05 -7.39
N GLY A 338 -21.55 3.93 -7.41
CA GLY A 338 -21.49 2.98 -8.53
C GLY A 338 -20.94 1.59 -8.23
N MET A 339 -20.47 1.32 -7.00
CA MET A 339 -20.02 -0.02 -6.63
C MET A 339 -21.18 -1.03 -6.66
N SER A 340 -21.07 -2.00 -7.54
CA SER A 340 -22.07 -3.04 -7.74
C SER A 340 -21.82 -4.26 -6.83
N ASP A 341 -22.74 -5.23 -6.86
CA ASP A 341 -22.56 -6.51 -6.16
C ASP A 341 -21.36 -7.31 -6.70
N ARG A 342 -20.91 -7.04 -7.94
CA ARG A 342 -19.72 -7.67 -8.54
C ARG A 342 -18.43 -7.24 -7.82
N GLU A 343 -18.21 -5.94 -7.62
CA GLU A 343 -17.02 -5.42 -6.95
C GLU A 343 -17.00 -5.84 -5.47
N ARG A 344 -18.17 -5.88 -4.82
CA ARG A 344 -18.31 -6.45 -3.47
C ARG A 344 -17.94 -7.92 -3.45
N GLY A 345 -18.34 -8.68 -4.48
CA GLY A 345 -17.94 -10.07 -4.68
C GLY A 345 -16.42 -10.25 -4.76
N TYR A 346 -15.71 -9.36 -5.46
CA TYR A 346 -14.25 -9.38 -5.49
C TYR A 346 -13.62 -9.15 -4.10
N ILE A 347 -14.12 -8.18 -3.33
CA ILE A 347 -13.62 -7.95 -1.97
C ILE A 347 -13.86 -9.16 -1.07
N GLN A 348 -15.04 -9.77 -1.16
CA GLN A 348 -15.37 -10.99 -0.42
C GLN A 348 -14.46 -12.15 -0.82
N GLN A 349 -14.22 -12.34 -2.12
CA GLN A 349 -13.29 -13.34 -2.62
C GLN A 349 -11.87 -13.11 -2.10
N ILE A 350 -11.34 -11.90 -2.22
CA ILE A 350 -10.01 -11.56 -1.74
C ILE A 350 -9.89 -11.78 -0.23
N ALA A 351 -10.91 -11.40 0.54
CA ALA A 351 -10.90 -11.59 1.98
C ALA A 351 -10.94 -13.07 2.40
N ALA A 352 -11.68 -13.91 1.65
CA ALA A 352 -11.84 -15.33 1.92
C ALA A 352 -10.63 -16.14 1.41
N GLU A 353 -10.21 -15.94 0.17
CA GLU A 353 -9.18 -16.74 -0.49
C GLU A 353 -7.77 -16.15 -0.34
N GLY A 354 -7.66 -14.88 0.05
CA GLY A 354 -6.38 -14.17 0.13
C GLY A 354 -5.79 -13.77 -1.22
N THR A 355 -6.34 -14.25 -2.34
CA THR A 355 -5.85 -14.02 -3.71
C THR A 355 -6.98 -13.81 -4.71
N ILE A 356 -6.64 -13.23 -5.87
CA ILE A 356 -7.51 -13.12 -7.04
C ILE A 356 -6.67 -13.15 -8.32
N VAL A 357 -7.20 -13.76 -9.38
CA VAL A 357 -6.55 -13.79 -10.71
C VAL A 357 -7.16 -12.69 -11.57
N ALA A 358 -6.33 -11.75 -12.02
CA ALA A 358 -6.78 -10.61 -12.83
C ALA A 358 -5.64 -10.02 -13.68
N ASP A 359 -6.03 -9.19 -14.65
CA ASP A 359 -5.10 -8.30 -15.34
C ASP A 359 -4.94 -6.99 -14.54
N VAL A 360 -3.77 -6.38 -14.62
CA VAL A 360 -3.50 -5.04 -14.09
C VAL A 360 -3.38 -4.06 -15.24
N HIS A 361 -4.28 -3.10 -15.29
CA HIS A 361 -4.30 -2.05 -16.31
C HIS A 361 -3.43 -0.88 -15.87
N ASP A 362 -2.61 -0.38 -16.78
CA ASP A 362 -1.62 0.69 -16.49
C ASP A 362 -2.26 2.06 -16.23
N SER A 363 -3.41 2.33 -16.85
CA SER A 363 -4.20 3.54 -16.66
C SER A 363 -5.65 3.32 -17.13
N PHE A 364 -6.57 4.06 -16.57
CA PHE A 364 -7.98 4.10 -16.97
C PHE A 364 -8.65 5.38 -16.48
N PRO A 365 -9.68 5.91 -17.19
CA PRO A 365 -10.39 7.11 -16.78
C PRO A 365 -11.28 6.85 -15.55
N ALA A 366 -11.64 7.92 -14.84
CA ALA A 366 -12.42 7.85 -13.61
C ALA A 366 -13.77 7.15 -13.77
N GLU A 367 -14.46 7.36 -14.92
CA GLU A 367 -15.76 6.76 -15.24
C GLU A 367 -15.71 5.24 -15.35
N ARG A 368 -14.52 4.72 -15.62
CA ARG A 368 -14.30 3.31 -15.86
C ARG A 368 -13.67 2.56 -14.69
N ILE A 369 -13.66 3.17 -13.50
CA ILE A 369 -13.10 2.54 -12.27
C ILE A 369 -13.76 1.18 -12.01
N PHE A 370 -15.07 1.08 -12.23
CA PHE A 370 -15.83 -0.15 -12.00
C PHE A 370 -15.96 -1.06 -13.22
N ASP A 371 -15.26 -0.77 -14.32
CA ASP A 371 -15.12 -1.72 -15.41
C ASP A 371 -14.30 -2.94 -14.98
N GLU A 372 -14.45 -4.04 -15.72
CA GLU A 372 -13.76 -5.29 -15.44
C GLU A 372 -12.23 -5.08 -15.41
N GLY A 373 -11.59 -5.51 -14.34
CA GLY A 373 -10.15 -5.40 -14.13
C GLY A 373 -9.67 -4.05 -13.57
N ASN A 374 -10.37 -2.94 -13.81
CA ASN A 374 -9.94 -1.62 -13.35
C ASN A 374 -10.01 -1.48 -11.83
N PHE A 375 -11.09 -1.96 -11.21
CA PHE A 375 -11.24 -1.96 -9.76
C PHE A 375 -10.14 -2.80 -9.08
N ILE A 376 -9.80 -3.97 -9.61
CA ILE A 376 -8.72 -4.82 -9.10
C ILE A 376 -7.37 -4.12 -9.30
N SER A 377 -7.15 -3.48 -10.45
CA SER A 377 -5.94 -2.68 -10.72
C SER A 377 -5.79 -1.56 -9.70
N LEU A 378 -6.88 -0.88 -9.33
CA LEU A 378 -6.86 0.18 -8.32
C LEU A 378 -6.49 -0.36 -6.93
N LEU A 379 -7.01 -1.53 -6.54
CA LEU A 379 -6.61 -2.20 -5.30
C LEU A 379 -5.11 -2.54 -5.30
N TYR A 380 -4.56 -2.99 -6.43
CA TYR A 380 -3.13 -3.25 -6.58
C TYR A 380 -2.30 -1.96 -6.42
N TYR A 381 -2.63 -0.88 -7.12
CA TYR A 381 -1.88 0.38 -7.04
C TYR A 381 -1.95 1.03 -5.65
N TYR A 382 -3.06 0.86 -4.94
CA TYR A 382 -3.17 1.31 -3.56
C TYR A 382 -2.43 0.42 -2.55
N GLY A 383 -1.82 -0.69 -3.00
CA GLY A 383 -1.11 -1.63 -2.14
C GLY A 383 -2.04 -2.51 -1.29
N MET A 384 -3.31 -2.61 -1.69
CA MET A 384 -4.25 -3.56 -1.10
C MET A 384 -4.03 -4.98 -1.64
N LEU A 385 -3.45 -5.07 -2.84
CA LEU A 385 -2.99 -6.30 -3.48
C LEU A 385 -1.54 -6.15 -3.91
N THR A 386 -0.86 -7.27 -4.11
CA THR A 386 0.50 -7.38 -4.63
C THR A 386 0.60 -8.57 -5.59
N ILE A 387 1.60 -8.57 -6.47
CA ILE A 387 1.85 -9.70 -7.37
C ILE A 387 2.47 -10.84 -6.56
N VAL A 388 1.81 -12.00 -6.52
CA VAL A 388 2.29 -13.21 -5.83
C VAL A 388 2.58 -14.36 -6.77
N GLY A 389 2.10 -14.30 -8.00
CA GLY A 389 2.29 -15.34 -9.00
C GLY A 389 1.72 -14.98 -10.36
N THR A 390 1.68 -15.97 -11.23
CA THR A 390 1.04 -15.88 -12.56
C THR A 390 0.22 -17.14 -12.81
N ASP A 391 -0.94 -16.97 -13.41
CA ASP A 391 -1.78 -18.05 -13.94
C ASP A 391 -1.95 -17.83 -15.45
N LEU A 392 -1.24 -18.63 -16.25
CA LEU A 392 -1.13 -18.45 -17.70
C LEU A 392 -0.69 -17.01 -18.06
N ALA A 393 -1.55 -16.23 -18.69
CA ALA A 393 -1.28 -14.86 -19.10
C ALA A 393 -1.62 -13.82 -18.01
N LYS A 394 -2.43 -14.19 -16.99
CA LYS A 394 -2.91 -13.30 -15.95
C LYS A 394 -2.00 -13.28 -14.73
N LEU A 395 -2.14 -12.24 -13.93
CA LEU A 395 -1.46 -12.13 -12.64
C LEU A 395 -2.29 -12.80 -11.54
N VAL A 396 -1.61 -13.49 -10.64
CA VAL A 396 -2.18 -13.86 -9.35
C VAL A 396 -1.81 -12.73 -8.37
N LEU A 397 -2.83 -12.03 -7.92
CA LEU A 397 -2.70 -10.93 -6.97
C LEU A 397 -3.13 -11.41 -5.59
N GLY A 398 -2.32 -11.12 -4.57
CA GLY A 398 -2.59 -11.56 -3.20
C GLY A 398 -2.56 -10.40 -2.20
N ILE A 399 -3.11 -10.63 -1.02
CA ILE A 399 -3.00 -9.70 0.10
C ILE A 399 -1.54 -9.69 0.58
N PRO A 400 -0.85 -8.54 0.59
CA PRO A 400 0.58 -8.52 0.89
C PRO A 400 0.91 -8.93 2.34
N ASN A 401 0.12 -8.49 3.31
CA ASN A 401 0.42 -8.71 4.72
C ASN A 401 -0.79 -8.56 5.64
N ASN A 402 -0.58 -8.85 6.93
CA ASN A 402 -1.66 -8.84 7.93
C ASN A 402 -2.25 -7.44 8.18
N ASN A 403 -1.48 -6.36 8.01
CA ASN A 403 -2.04 -5.01 8.13
C ASN A 403 -3.07 -4.72 7.04
N VAL A 404 -2.80 -5.16 5.82
CA VAL A 404 -3.75 -5.04 4.70
C VAL A 404 -4.92 -6.03 4.89
N ARG A 405 -4.65 -7.25 5.32
CA ARG A 405 -5.70 -8.26 5.59
C ARG A 405 -6.72 -7.76 6.60
N LYS A 406 -6.27 -7.13 7.68
CA LYS A 406 -7.16 -6.52 8.68
C LYS A 406 -8.10 -5.47 8.08
N GLN A 407 -7.68 -4.73 7.06
CA GLN A 407 -8.54 -3.74 6.41
C GLN A 407 -9.68 -4.38 5.61
N TYR A 408 -9.41 -5.48 4.90
CA TYR A 408 -10.46 -6.25 4.25
C TYR A 408 -11.48 -6.76 5.27
N TYR A 409 -11.03 -7.27 6.41
CA TYR A 409 -11.92 -7.74 7.47
C TYR A 409 -12.68 -6.61 8.14
N GLU A 410 -12.04 -5.47 8.42
CA GLU A 410 -12.73 -4.27 8.94
C GLU A 410 -13.81 -3.77 7.97
N TYR A 411 -13.53 -3.81 6.68
CA TYR A 411 -14.52 -3.49 5.66
C TYR A 411 -15.72 -4.44 5.72
N LEU A 412 -15.49 -5.75 5.70
CA LEU A 412 -16.56 -6.74 5.79
C LEU A 412 -17.40 -6.58 7.07
N LEU A 413 -16.75 -6.37 8.22
CA LEU A 413 -17.44 -6.12 9.48
C LEU A 413 -18.33 -4.87 9.43
N ASN A 414 -17.90 -3.81 8.77
CA ASN A 414 -18.70 -2.59 8.61
C ASN A 414 -19.91 -2.81 7.69
N GLU A 415 -19.79 -3.67 6.68
CA GLU A 415 -20.91 -4.09 5.82
C GLU A 415 -21.93 -4.96 6.60
N TYR A 416 -21.46 -5.80 7.51
CA TYR A 416 -22.30 -6.74 8.25
C TYR A 416 -22.97 -6.13 9.50
N ARG A 417 -22.30 -5.22 10.20
CA ARG A 417 -22.81 -4.60 11.45
C ARG A 417 -24.20 -3.98 11.36
N PRO A 418 -24.60 -3.28 10.27
CA PRO A 418 -25.95 -2.75 10.15
C PRO A 418 -27.03 -3.84 9.98
N LEU A 419 -26.64 -5.05 9.56
CA LEU A 419 -27.55 -6.14 9.22
C LEU A 419 -27.83 -7.08 10.38
N GLY A 420 -26.97 -7.11 11.41
CA GLY A 420 -27.12 -7.95 12.59
C GLY A 420 -26.42 -7.40 13.82
N LYS A 421 -27.03 -7.55 15.00
CA LYS A 421 -26.41 -7.18 16.27
C LYS A 421 -25.65 -8.39 16.82
N ILE A 422 -24.30 -8.29 16.86
CA ILE A 422 -23.47 -9.26 17.57
C ILE A 422 -23.10 -8.68 18.91
N ASP A 423 -23.30 -9.45 19.96
CA ASP A 423 -22.80 -9.12 21.29
C ASP A 423 -21.27 -9.38 21.32
N THR A 424 -20.51 -8.33 21.10
CA THR A 424 -19.03 -8.40 21.09
C THR A 424 -18.45 -8.74 22.46
N SER A 425 -19.18 -8.48 23.57
CA SER A 425 -18.70 -8.82 24.91
C SER A 425 -18.71 -10.34 25.18
N ASN A 426 -19.72 -11.04 24.68
CA ASN A 426 -19.75 -12.50 24.72
C ASN A 426 -18.64 -13.11 23.83
N LEU A 427 -18.37 -12.49 22.69
CA LEU A 427 -17.32 -12.96 21.77
C LEU A 427 -15.92 -12.86 22.40
N ASP A 428 -15.61 -11.77 23.12
CA ASP A 428 -14.34 -11.61 23.83
C ASP A 428 -14.12 -12.70 24.88
N ALA A 429 -15.17 -13.15 25.58
CA ALA A 429 -15.09 -14.25 26.54
C ALA A 429 -14.74 -15.57 25.84
N THR A 430 -15.32 -15.82 24.66
CA THR A 430 -15.01 -17.04 23.88
C THR A 430 -13.58 -17.02 23.32
N TYR A 431 -13.04 -15.86 22.94
CA TYR A 431 -11.65 -15.75 22.52
C TYR A 431 -10.66 -16.08 23.65
N LYS A 432 -10.98 -15.70 24.88
CA LYS A 432 -10.18 -16.11 26.05
C LYS A 432 -10.25 -17.62 26.27
N THR A 433 -11.41 -18.23 26.15
CA THR A 433 -11.57 -19.69 26.26
C THR A 433 -10.76 -20.40 25.17
N MET A 434 -10.86 -19.94 23.94
CA MET A 434 -10.07 -20.44 22.80
C MET A 434 -8.56 -20.32 23.07
N ALA A 435 -8.10 -19.18 23.58
CA ALA A 435 -6.67 -18.91 23.80
C ALA A 435 -6.06 -19.72 24.97
N LEU A 436 -6.82 -19.93 26.05
CA LEU A 436 -6.31 -20.50 27.31
C LEU A 436 -6.73 -21.95 27.54
N SER A 437 -7.83 -22.40 26.96
CA SER A 437 -8.38 -23.73 27.20
C SER A 437 -8.45 -24.61 25.93
N GLY A 438 -8.07 -24.08 24.77
CA GLY A 438 -8.07 -24.83 23.51
C GLY A 438 -9.47 -25.09 22.91
N ASP A 439 -10.54 -24.49 23.44
CA ASP A 439 -11.90 -24.71 22.91
C ASP A 439 -12.39 -23.52 22.05
N ILE A 440 -12.32 -23.69 20.73
CA ILE A 440 -12.78 -22.73 19.73
C ILE A 440 -14.29 -22.83 19.44
N LYS A 441 -14.94 -23.93 19.82
CA LYS A 441 -16.35 -24.21 19.42
C LYS A 441 -17.33 -23.11 19.86
N PRO A 442 -17.23 -22.54 21.08
CA PRO A 442 -18.12 -21.42 21.48
C PRO A 442 -17.97 -20.18 20.59
N ALA A 443 -16.75 -19.85 20.16
CA ALA A 443 -16.51 -18.70 19.27
C ALA A 443 -17.14 -18.94 17.90
N LEU A 444 -16.91 -20.11 17.29
CA LEU A 444 -17.49 -20.46 16.00
C LEU A 444 -19.03 -20.55 16.06
N ALA A 445 -19.60 -21.04 17.15
CA ALA A 445 -21.06 -21.10 17.32
C ALA A 445 -21.71 -19.70 17.40
N LEU A 446 -21.10 -18.76 18.15
CA LEU A 446 -21.56 -17.37 18.19
C LEU A 446 -21.44 -16.67 16.83
N ILE A 447 -20.34 -16.92 16.12
CA ILE A 447 -20.14 -16.38 14.76
C ILE A 447 -21.17 -16.95 13.78
N ALA A 448 -21.49 -18.25 13.88
CA ALA A 448 -22.52 -18.88 13.05
C ALA A 448 -23.91 -18.30 13.30
N GLU A 449 -24.29 -18.05 14.57
CA GLU A 449 -25.56 -17.42 14.89
C GLU A 449 -25.64 -15.99 14.32
N ALA A 450 -24.54 -15.26 14.38
CA ALA A 450 -24.43 -13.94 13.76
C ALA A 450 -24.58 -14.02 12.24
N TYR A 451 -23.94 -15.00 11.59
CA TYR A 451 -24.07 -15.23 10.15
C TYR A 451 -25.52 -15.52 9.75
N LYS A 452 -26.24 -16.31 10.55
CA LYS A 452 -27.68 -16.57 10.36
C LYS A 452 -28.50 -15.28 10.36
N GLN A 453 -28.29 -14.39 11.34
CA GLN A 453 -29.00 -13.12 11.43
C GLN A 453 -28.74 -12.23 10.20
N VAL A 454 -27.47 -12.08 9.80
CA VAL A 454 -27.06 -11.26 8.65
C VAL A 454 -27.60 -11.85 7.34
N SER A 455 -27.54 -13.17 7.15
CA SER A 455 -28.01 -13.88 5.95
C SER A 455 -29.53 -13.83 5.78
N SER A 456 -30.29 -13.69 6.87
CA SER A 456 -31.75 -13.53 6.80
C SER A 456 -32.18 -12.19 6.19
N VAL A 457 -31.34 -11.16 6.31
CA VAL A 457 -31.59 -9.80 5.78
C VAL A 457 -31.06 -9.65 4.35
N ARG A 458 -29.98 -10.35 4.00
CA ARG A 458 -29.30 -10.22 2.71
C ARG A 458 -28.91 -11.59 2.14
N SER A 459 -29.73 -12.11 1.23
CA SER A 459 -29.53 -13.45 0.63
C SER A 459 -28.22 -13.56 -0.18
N GLY A 460 -27.66 -12.48 -0.69
CA GLY A 460 -26.40 -12.47 -1.45
C GLY A 460 -25.14 -12.78 -0.63
N ILE A 461 -25.26 -13.00 0.71
CA ILE A 461 -24.13 -13.36 1.58
C ILE A 461 -24.01 -14.89 1.74
N GLN A 462 -24.93 -15.66 1.21
CA GLN A 462 -24.94 -17.12 1.34
C GLN A 462 -23.88 -17.76 0.42
N GLY A 463 -23.27 -18.84 0.89
CA GLY A 463 -22.23 -19.59 0.20
C GLY A 463 -20.99 -19.82 1.05
N GLU A 464 -20.22 -20.85 0.71
CA GLU A 464 -19.04 -21.28 1.47
C GLU A 464 -17.99 -20.17 1.60
N ARG A 465 -17.63 -19.54 0.49
CA ARG A 465 -16.68 -18.43 0.44
C ARG A 465 -17.10 -17.24 1.31
N ASN A 466 -18.38 -16.88 1.28
CA ASN A 466 -18.91 -15.78 2.09
C ASN A 466 -18.92 -16.14 3.58
N LEU A 467 -19.24 -17.38 3.91
CA LEU A 467 -19.16 -17.89 5.28
C LEU A 467 -17.73 -17.85 5.81
N GLN A 468 -16.76 -18.31 5.02
CA GLN A 468 -15.34 -18.29 5.38
C GLN A 468 -14.85 -16.86 5.63
N GLY A 469 -15.11 -15.94 4.71
CA GLY A 469 -14.77 -14.51 4.87
C GLY A 469 -15.44 -13.89 6.11
N PHE A 470 -16.68 -14.25 6.41
CA PHE A 470 -17.42 -13.83 7.60
C PHE A 470 -16.75 -14.34 8.88
N ILE A 471 -16.43 -15.62 8.96
CA ILE A 471 -15.77 -16.23 10.12
C ILE A 471 -14.40 -15.56 10.33
N CYS A 472 -13.58 -15.43 9.28
CA CYS A 472 -12.28 -14.77 9.35
C CYS A 472 -12.38 -13.31 9.83
N ALA A 473 -13.38 -12.55 9.35
CA ALA A 473 -13.58 -11.16 9.76
C ALA A 473 -13.90 -11.06 11.26
N TYR A 474 -14.75 -11.94 11.80
CA TYR A 474 -15.06 -11.95 13.23
C TYR A 474 -13.89 -12.46 14.08
N LEU A 475 -13.21 -13.52 13.67
CA LEU A 475 -12.00 -14.00 14.36
C LEU A 475 -10.89 -12.94 14.38
N SER A 476 -10.86 -12.02 13.40
CA SER A 476 -9.87 -10.93 13.36
C SER A 476 -10.07 -9.85 14.43
N LEU A 477 -11.19 -9.85 15.14
CA LEU A 477 -11.45 -8.92 16.25
C LEU A 477 -10.54 -9.19 17.45
N THR A 478 -10.07 -10.43 17.63
CA THR A 478 -9.07 -10.72 18.65
C THR A 478 -7.64 -10.44 18.14
N PRO A 479 -6.79 -9.77 18.92
CA PRO A 479 -5.38 -9.61 18.57
C PRO A 479 -4.52 -10.86 18.82
N LEU A 480 -5.09 -11.89 19.47
CA LEU A 480 -4.36 -13.06 19.96
C LEU A 480 -3.90 -14.00 18.84
N TYR A 481 -4.53 -13.92 17.66
CA TYR A 481 -4.27 -14.84 16.55
C TYR A 481 -3.97 -14.11 15.24
N LEU A 482 -3.07 -14.71 14.47
CA LEU A 482 -2.88 -14.43 13.05
C LEU A 482 -3.78 -15.40 12.27
N ILE A 483 -4.62 -14.85 11.39
CA ILE A 483 -5.59 -15.61 10.61
C ILE A 483 -5.08 -15.77 9.18
N ALA A 484 -4.93 -17.00 8.73
CA ALA A 484 -4.54 -17.32 7.37
C ALA A 484 -5.64 -18.20 6.72
N PRO A 485 -6.48 -17.63 5.83
CA PRO A 485 -7.39 -18.41 5.02
C PRO A 485 -6.67 -19.06 3.85
N GLU A 486 -7.24 -20.14 3.31
CA GLU A 486 -6.78 -20.84 2.10
C GLU A 486 -5.26 -21.13 2.11
N VAL A 487 -4.76 -21.65 3.22
CA VAL A 487 -3.34 -21.96 3.30
C VAL A 487 -3.05 -23.21 2.47
N GLU A 488 -2.20 -23.04 1.45
CA GLU A 488 -1.72 -24.16 0.63
C GLU A 488 -0.87 -25.11 1.45
N MET A 489 -1.29 -26.36 1.47
CA MET A 489 -0.64 -27.50 2.12
C MET A 489 -0.24 -28.55 1.06
N ALA A 490 0.53 -29.55 1.44
CA ALA A 490 0.98 -30.61 0.53
C ALA A 490 -0.18 -31.39 -0.12
N HIS A 491 -1.36 -31.42 0.52
CA HIS A 491 -2.52 -32.23 0.10
C HIS A 491 -3.78 -31.39 -0.16
N GLY A 492 -3.65 -30.08 -0.40
CA GLY A 492 -4.79 -29.19 -0.67
C GLY A 492 -4.69 -27.86 0.08
N TYR A 493 -5.82 -27.18 0.19
CA TYR A 493 -5.93 -25.90 0.88
C TYR A 493 -6.69 -26.07 2.18
N CYS A 494 -6.15 -25.53 3.27
CA CYS A 494 -6.83 -25.45 4.55
C CYS A 494 -7.71 -24.21 4.59
N ASP A 495 -9.00 -24.33 4.86
CA ASP A 495 -9.94 -23.21 4.82
C ASP A 495 -9.53 -22.08 5.77
N ILE A 496 -9.24 -22.39 7.05
CA ILE A 496 -8.80 -21.39 8.03
C ILE A 496 -7.71 -21.98 8.93
N PHE A 497 -6.57 -21.31 8.98
CA PHE A 497 -5.50 -21.60 9.92
C PHE A 497 -5.31 -20.44 10.89
N LEU A 498 -5.39 -20.72 12.20
CA LEU A 498 -5.24 -19.75 13.27
C LEU A 498 -3.95 -20.05 14.03
N MET A 499 -3.03 -19.11 13.97
CA MET A 499 -1.74 -19.18 14.65
C MET A 499 -1.72 -18.16 15.79
N PRO A 500 -1.41 -18.56 17.02
CA PRO A 500 -1.27 -17.61 18.13
C PRO A 500 -0.08 -16.66 17.90
N ASP A 501 -0.28 -15.41 18.20
CA ASP A 501 0.80 -14.42 18.20
C ASP A 501 1.62 -14.53 19.49
N ARG A 502 2.33 -15.64 19.65
CA ARG A 502 3.07 -15.98 20.88
C ARG A 502 4.19 -15.00 21.23
N LYS A 503 4.67 -14.24 20.27
CA LYS A 503 5.69 -13.22 20.55
C LYS A 503 5.12 -12.08 21.41
N ARG A 504 3.83 -11.75 21.23
CA ARG A 504 3.12 -10.73 22.03
C ARG A 504 2.32 -11.32 23.16
N TYR A 505 1.79 -12.52 22.95
CA TYR A 505 0.91 -13.24 23.88
C TYR A 505 1.49 -14.63 24.14
N PRO A 506 2.61 -14.75 24.89
CA PRO A 506 3.30 -16.04 25.08
C PRO A 506 2.45 -17.08 25.82
N GLU A 507 1.42 -16.62 26.54
CA GLU A 507 0.45 -17.47 27.25
C GLU A 507 -0.53 -18.19 26.31
N VAL A 508 -0.67 -17.76 25.06
CA VAL A 508 -1.56 -18.39 24.08
C VAL A 508 -0.86 -19.58 23.45
N ALA A 509 -1.25 -20.78 23.85
CA ALA A 509 -0.58 -22.02 23.45
C ALA A 509 -1.35 -22.91 22.47
N HIS A 510 -2.49 -22.47 21.94
CA HIS A 510 -3.36 -23.27 21.10
C HIS A 510 -3.43 -22.72 19.67
N SER A 511 -3.20 -23.58 18.66
CA SER A 511 -3.33 -23.30 17.23
C SER A 511 -4.52 -24.09 16.67
N TYR A 512 -5.15 -23.60 15.60
CA TYR A 512 -6.33 -24.25 15.04
C TYR A 512 -6.24 -24.37 13.54
N ILE A 513 -6.63 -25.54 13.01
CA ILE A 513 -7.02 -25.77 11.64
C ILE A 513 -8.52 -25.99 11.63
N VAL A 514 -9.26 -25.17 10.88
CA VAL A 514 -10.72 -25.27 10.76
C VAL A 514 -11.07 -25.56 9.31
N GLU A 515 -11.77 -26.67 9.09
CA GLU A 515 -12.30 -27.08 7.79
C GLU A 515 -13.80 -26.81 7.77
N LEU A 516 -14.27 -26.07 6.77
CA LEU A 516 -15.66 -25.67 6.60
C LEU A 516 -16.34 -26.53 5.53
N LYS A 517 -17.56 -26.94 5.79
CA LYS A 517 -18.43 -27.59 4.79
C LYS A 517 -19.76 -26.86 4.73
N TYR A 518 -20.11 -26.42 3.53
CA TYR A 518 -21.32 -25.65 3.28
C TYR A 518 -22.33 -26.47 2.48
N LEU A 519 -23.47 -26.74 3.08
CA LEU A 519 -24.58 -27.45 2.46
C LEU A 519 -25.64 -26.48 1.91
N THR A 520 -26.06 -26.71 0.70
CA THR A 520 -27.19 -26.02 0.08
C THR A 520 -28.52 -26.64 0.55
N ALA A 521 -29.64 -25.99 0.23
CA ALA A 521 -30.97 -26.52 0.52
C ALA A 521 -31.26 -27.85 -0.22
N LYS A 522 -30.54 -28.14 -1.30
CA LYS A 522 -30.74 -29.34 -2.13
C LYS A 522 -29.92 -30.55 -1.67
N ASP A 523 -28.91 -30.34 -0.82
CA ASP A 523 -28.02 -31.42 -0.39
C ASP A 523 -28.74 -32.42 0.53
N THR A 524 -28.54 -33.70 0.26
CA THR A 524 -29.16 -34.80 0.99
C THR A 524 -28.45 -35.04 2.34
N LYS A 525 -29.05 -35.86 3.19
CA LYS A 525 -28.39 -36.32 4.42
C LYS A 525 -27.14 -37.15 4.13
N ALA A 526 -27.16 -37.95 3.04
CA ALA A 526 -26.01 -38.74 2.61
C ALA A 526 -24.83 -37.82 2.20
N THR A 527 -25.10 -36.80 1.37
CA THR A 527 -24.11 -35.79 0.98
C THR A 527 -23.54 -35.06 2.20
N ALA A 528 -24.37 -34.70 3.17
CA ALA A 528 -23.95 -34.05 4.40
C ALA A 528 -23.00 -34.94 5.23
N GLU A 529 -23.25 -36.23 5.30
CA GLU A 529 -22.38 -37.16 6.02
C GLU A 529 -21.05 -37.41 5.27
N GLU A 530 -21.13 -37.57 3.95
CA GLU A 530 -19.95 -37.73 3.10
C GLU A 530 -18.99 -36.54 3.24
N GLN A 531 -19.47 -35.31 3.07
CA GLN A 531 -18.66 -34.10 3.27
C GLN A 531 -18.10 -33.96 4.70
N TRP A 532 -18.86 -34.44 5.68
CA TRP A 532 -18.42 -34.43 7.07
C TRP A 532 -17.25 -35.38 7.34
N GLN A 533 -17.25 -36.55 6.73
CA GLN A 533 -16.14 -37.50 6.82
C GLN A 533 -14.95 -37.02 6.04
N GLU A 534 -15.17 -36.46 4.85
CA GLU A 534 -14.11 -35.83 4.05
C GLU A 534 -13.39 -34.74 4.83
N ALA A 535 -14.11 -33.84 5.50
CA ALA A 535 -13.51 -32.79 6.34
C ALA A 535 -12.60 -33.36 7.43
N ALA A 536 -12.97 -34.46 8.05
CA ALA A 536 -12.13 -35.11 9.06
C ALA A 536 -10.84 -35.69 8.45
N GLU A 537 -10.92 -36.27 7.27
CA GLU A 537 -9.75 -36.80 6.56
C GLU A 537 -8.80 -35.67 6.13
N GLN A 538 -9.35 -34.57 5.59
CA GLN A 538 -8.57 -33.41 5.17
C GLN A 538 -7.77 -32.81 6.33
N VAL A 539 -8.40 -32.50 7.46
CA VAL A 539 -7.67 -31.89 8.61
C VAL A 539 -6.59 -32.82 9.18
N ARG A 540 -6.79 -34.16 9.14
CA ARG A 540 -5.75 -35.13 9.56
C ARG A 540 -4.55 -35.14 8.62
N GLN A 541 -4.75 -34.97 7.32
CA GLN A 541 -3.67 -34.92 6.34
C GLN A 541 -2.78 -33.70 6.57
N TYR A 542 -3.34 -32.56 6.99
CA TYR A 542 -2.59 -31.33 7.22
C TYR A 542 -1.62 -31.41 8.41
N VAL A 543 -1.85 -32.27 9.41
CA VAL A 543 -0.96 -32.41 10.59
C VAL A 543 0.48 -32.77 10.21
N ASN A 544 0.64 -33.56 9.15
CA ASN A 544 1.94 -34.02 8.68
C ASN A 544 2.63 -33.05 7.73
N ASP A 545 1.97 -31.94 7.38
CA ASP A 545 2.55 -30.93 6.53
C ASP A 545 3.70 -30.22 7.25
N ARG A 546 4.86 -30.13 6.57
CA ARG A 546 6.05 -29.47 7.10
C ARG A 546 5.80 -28.03 7.51
N LYS A 547 4.97 -27.32 6.77
CA LYS A 547 4.62 -25.92 7.04
C LYS A 547 3.79 -25.81 8.33
N VAL A 548 2.80 -26.70 8.50
CA VAL A 548 2.00 -26.77 9.74
C VAL A 548 2.91 -27.06 10.93
N GLN A 549 3.78 -28.08 10.84
CA GLN A 549 4.70 -28.44 11.89
C GLN A 549 5.63 -27.28 12.29
N GLN A 550 6.13 -26.52 11.30
CA GLN A 550 6.96 -25.33 11.56
C GLN A 550 6.18 -24.19 12.22
N MET A 551 4.93 -23.98 11.81
CA MET A 551 4.08 -22.87 12.28
C MET A 551 3.42 -23.16 13.63
N THR A 552 3.37 -24.43 14.07
CA THR A 552 2.76 -24.87 15.33
C THR A 552 3.77 -25.36 16.36
N VAL A 553 5.06 -25.11 16.13
CA VAL A 553 6.10 -25.38 17.14
C VAL A 553 5.73 -24.68 18.46
N ASP A 554 5.82 -25.41 19.56
CA ASP A 554 5.46 -24.93 20.91
C ASP A 554 3.98 -24.60 21.12
N THR A 555 3.06 -25.09 20.26
CA THR A 555 1.62 -24.95 20.44
C THR A 555 0.91 -26.30 20.37
N GLU A 556 -0.23 -26.38 21.04
CA GLU A 556 -1.17 -27.50 20.87
C GLU A 556 -2.04 -27.22 19.66
N LEU A 557 -1.93 -28.05 18.62
CA LEU A 557 -2.71 -27.91 17.40
C LEU A 557 -4.06 -28.61 17.56
N HIS A 558 -5.15 -27.91 17.35
CA HIS A 558 -6.52 -28.43 17.32
C HIS A 558 -7.03 -28.54 15.90
N LEU A 559 -7.60 -29.67 15.54
CA LEU A 559 -8.21 -29.96 14.25
C LEU A 559 -9.72 -29.86 14.39
N VAL A 560 -10.33 -28.93 13.69
CA VAL A 560 -11.77 -28.64 13.84
C VAL A 560 -12.45 -28.74 12.49
N ARG A 561 -13.62 -29.37 12.47
CA ARG A 561 -14.53 -29.38 11.32
C ARG A 561 -15.85 -28.72 11.69
N MET A 562 -16.37 -27.89 10.78
CA MET A 562 -17.63 -27.17 10.94
C MET A 562 -18.51 -27.38 9.72
N GLN A 563 -19.79 -27.69 9.94
CA GLN A 563 -20.74 -27.86 8.84
C GLN A 563 -21.92 -26.92 9.02
N MET A 564 -22.20 -26.15 7.97
CA MET A 564 -23.35 -25.26 7.88
C MET A 564 -24.31 -25.76 6.81
N ARG A 565 -25.61 -25.55 7.00
CA ARG A 565 -26.63 -25.72 5.95
C ARG A 565 -27.27 -24.37 5.68
N MET A 566 -26.96 -23.79 4.52
CA MET A 566 -27.32 -22.40 4.23
C MET A 566 -26.76 -21.48 5.35
N ALA A 567 -27.64 -20.88 6.14
CA ALA A 567 -27.25 -20.03 7.26
C ALA A 567 -27.31 -20.73 8.63
N GLU A 568 -27.66 -22.01 8.69
CA GLU A 568 -27.85 -22.75 9.93
C GLU A 568 -26.61 -23.58 10.27
N LEU A 569 -26.15 -23.47 11.51
CA LEU A 569 -25.11 -24.35 12.02
C LEU A 569 -25.68 -25.78 12.22
N VAL A 570 -25.05 -26.75 11.57
CA VAL A 570 -25.41 -28.15 11.72
C VAL A 570 -24.62 -28.81 12.85
N ARG A 571 -23.27 -28.68 12.80
CA ARG A 571 -22.38 -29.29 13.79
C ARG A 571 -20.98 -28.67 13.75
N ILE A 572 -20.31 -28.71 14.89
CA ILE A 572 -18.90 -28.39 15.08
C ILE A 572 -18.27 -29.45 15.95
N GLU A 573 -17.18 -30.05 15.51
CA GLU A 573 -16.45 -31.05 16.29
C GLU A 573 -14.94 -30.90 16.15
N GLU A 574 -14.24 -31.26 17.19
CA GLU A 574 -12.79 -31.45 17.15
C GLU A 574 -12.50 -32.87 16.67
N VAL A 575 -11.53 -33.01 15.79
CA VAL A 575 -11.11 -34.27 15.18
C VAL A 575 -9.85 -34.75 15.90
N GLU A 576 -9.84 -35.98 16.34
CA GLU A 576 -8.64 -36.62 16.89
C GLU A 576 -7.56 -36.75 15.79
N LYS A 577 -6.32 -36.48 16.18
CA LYS A 577 -5.14 -36.51 15.30
C LYS A 577 -4.85 -37.91 14.77
#